data_01912561908551fd1a09c307db24b102
#
_entry.id   01912561908551fd1a09c307db24b102
#
_cell.length_a   1.000
_cell.length_b   1.000
_cell.length_c   1.000
_cell.angle_alpha   90.00
_cell.angle_beta   90.00
_cell.angle_gamma   90.00
#
_symmetry.space_group_name_H-M   'P 1'
#
loop_
_entity.id
_entity.type
_entity.pdbx_description
1 polymer ?
#
loop_
_entity_poly.entity_id
_entity_poly.type
_entity_poly.pdbx_seq_one_letter_code
_entity_poly.pdbx_strand_id
1 'polypeptide(L)'
;MKATGISVLLVIAIAFAPAALAGRTEPIKNPSDIPIAWNIVRQPTIEEIGRAVVSGCSHAEWVCGVKKPGEVRAILYVGRHMAECLIEFDTSTFSVKYVNSSTLLYDADKNRIHRNYNLWVTELIRSINVTISAISE
;
A
#
# COMPACT_ATOMS: atom_id res chain seq x y z
N MET A 1 -46.19 -6.16 -57.36
CA MET A 1 -45.83 -5.43 -56.13
C MET A 1 -44.55 -6.02 -55.56
N LYS A 2 -43.44 -5.34 -55.63
CA LYS A 2 -42.19 -5.77 -55.07
C LYS A 2 -42.00 -5.08 -53.73
N ALA A 3 -41.96 -5.89 -52.66
CA ALA A 3 -41.64 -5.40 -51.33
C ALA A 3 -40.12 -5.30 -51.21
N THR A 4 -39.60 -4.10 -51.10
CA THR A 4 -38.20 -3.84 -50.82
C THR A 4 -38.01 -3.92 -49.31
N GLY A 5 -37.46 -5.05 -48.86
CA GLY A 5 -37.00 -5.21 -47.47
C GLY A 5 -35.75 -4.41 -47.23
N ILE A 6 -35.82 -3.40 -46.39
CA ILE A 6 -34.68 -2.66 -45.89
C ILE A 6 -34.10 -3.49 -44.73
N SER A 7 -32.98 -4.18 -44.99
CA SER A 7 -32.20 -4.82 -43.93
C SER A 7 -31.45 -3.73 -43.15
N VAL A 8 -31.92 -3.42 -41.95
CA VAL A 8 -31.18 -2.61 -41.00
C VAL A 8 -30.10 -3.47 -40.38
N LEU A 9 -28.85 -3.26 -40.82
CA LEU A 9 -27.69 -3.85 -40.18
C LEU A 9 -27.47 -3.13 -38.86
N LEU A 10 -27.84 -3.79 -37.75
CA LEU A 10 -27.55 -3.33 -36.42
C LEU A 10 -26.05 -3.56 -36.17
N VAL A 11 -25.21 -2.53 -36.30
CA VAL A 11 -23.79 -2.58 -35.92
C VAL A 11 -23.74 -2.46 -34.40
N ILE A 12 -23.60 -3.60 -33.73
CA ILE A 12 -23.33 -3.62 -32.29
C ILE A 12 -21.86 -3.26 -32.15
N ALA A 13 -21.56 -2.02 -31.80
CA ALA A 13 -20.25 -1.59 -31.36
C ALA A 13 -19.97 -2.21 -29.99
N ILE A 14 -19.27 -3.33 -29.99
CA ILE A 14 -18.76 -3.92 -28.75
C ILE A 14 -17.61 -3.00 -28.31
N ALA A 15 -17.91 -2.15 -27.33
CA ALA A 15 -16.89 -1.37 -26.65
C ALA A 15 -16.02 -2.36 -25.84
N PHE A 16 -14.87 -2.73 -26.40
CA PHE A 16 -13.82 -3.41 -25.64
C PHE A 16 -13.28 -2.44 -24.61
N ALA A 17 -13.87 -2.43 -23.40
CA ALA A 17 -13.19 -1.86 -22.27
C ALA A 17 -11.87 -2.62 -22.07
N PRO A 18 -10.75 -1.94 -21.78
CA PRO A 18 -9.46 -2.63 -21.64
C PRO A 18 -9.47 -3.48 -20.37
N ALA A 19 -9.95 -4.70 -20.48
CA ALA A 19 -9.96 -5.70 -19.40
C ALA A 19 -8.54 -5.96 -18.82
N ALA A 20 -7.49 -5.64 -19.60
CA ALA A 20 -6.10 -5.81 -19.20
C ALA A 20 -5.67 -4.90 -18.03
N LEU A 21 -6.27 -3.71 -17.84
CA LEU A 21 -5.96 -2.81 -16.72
C LEU A 21 -6.78 -3.14 -15.47
N ALA A 22 -8.02 -3.61 -15.63
CA ALA A 22 -8.89 -3.98 -14.51
C ALA A 22 -8.33 -5.13 -13.65
N GLY A 23 -7.54 -6.07 -14.25
CA GLY A 23 -6.90 -7.19 -13.53
C GLY A 23 -5.60 -6.82 -12.81
N ARG A 24 -5.04 -5.63 -13.04
CA ARG A 24 -3.77 -5.19 -12.44
C ARG A 24 -3.95 -4.29 -11.23
N THR A 25 -5.10 -3.69 -11.08
CA THR A 25 -5.43 -2.79 -9.99
C THR A 25 -6.43 -3.42 -9.03
N GLU A 26 -6.33 -3.02 -7.79
CA GLU A 26 -7.27 -3.37 -6.72
C GLU A 26 -7.51 -2.15 -5.82
N PRO A 27 -8.54 -2.16 -4.97
CA PRO A 27 -8.72 -1.10 -4.00
C PRO A 27 -7.45 -0.90 -3.18
N ILE A 28 -7.02 0.36 -3.04
CA ILE A 28 -5.85 0.66 -2.21
C ILE A 28 -6.16 0.33 -0.75
N LYS A 29 -5.21 -0.33 -0.09
CA LYS A 29 -5.29 -0.64 1.32
C LYS A 29 -4.46 0.37 2.09
N ASN A 30 -5.11 1.01 3.06
CA ASN A 30 -4.45 1.84 4.07
C ASN A 30 -4.65 1.18 5.43
N PRO A 31 -3.89 0.13 5.76
CA PRO A 31 -4.04 -0.59 7.01
C PRO A 31 -3.88 0.36 8.20
N SER A 32 -4.86 0.38 9.08
CA SER A 32 -4.89 1.28 10.24
C SER A 32 -5.07 0.51 11.55
N ASP A 33 -4.59 1.12 12.62
CA ASP A 33 -4.73 0.60 13.99
C ASP A 33 -4.24 -0.84 14.14
N ILE A 34 -3.12 -1.16 13.49
CA ILE A 34 -2.48 -2.47 13.61
C ILE A 34 -1.92 -2.59 15.03
N PRO A 35 -2.38 -3.58 15.82
CA PRO A 35 -1.91 -3.72 17.18
C PRO A 35 -0.40 -3.97 17.26
N ILE A 36 0.28 -3.26 18.15
CA ILE A 36 1.67 -3.51 18.47
C ILE A 36 1.72 -4.56 19.58
N ALA A 37 2.20 -5.75 19.21
CA ALA A 37 2.49 -6.82 20.17
C ALA A 37 3.94 -6.73 20.59
N TRP A 38 4.18 -6.37 21.85
CA TRP A 38 5.51 -6.37 22.45
C TRP A 38 5.57 -7.38 23.59
N ASN A 39 6.73 -7.98 23.72
CA ASN A 39 6.96 -9.08 24.64
C ASN A 39 8.00 -8.73 25.71
N ILE A 40 7.78 -7.60 26.36
CA ILE A 40 8.63 -7.10 27.43
C ILE A 40 7.81 -6.78 28.68
N VAL A 41 8.49 -6.72 29.81
CA VAL A 41 7.84 -6.47 31.12
C VAL A 41 7.30 -5.05 31.23
N ARG A 42 7.86 -4.13 30.48
CA ARG A 42 7.44 -2.72 30.43
C ARG A 42 6.93 -2.33 29.06
N GLN A 43 6.08 -1.35 28.99
CA GLN A 43 5.68 -0.75 27.73
C GLN A 43 6.87 -0.08 27.06
N PRO A 44 7.14 -0.34 25.76
CA PRO A 44 8.20 0.35 25.03
C PRO A 44 7.89 1.83 24.89
N THR A 45 8.91 2.67 24.82
CA THR A 45 8.74 4.09 24.54
C THR A 45 8.45 4.31 23.06
N ILE A 46 7.93 5.50 22.72
CA ILE A 46 7.67 5.84 21.32
C ILE A 46 8.97 5.87 20.49
N GLU A 47 10.09 6.23 21.10
CA GLU A 47 11.41 6.21 20.46
C GLU A 47 11.88 4.79 20.16
N GLU A 48 11.62 3.85 21.07
CA GLU A 48 11.93 2.43 20.86
C GLU A 48 11.08 1.85 19.73
N ILE A 49 9.78 2.15 19.71
CA ILE A 49 8.89 1.77 18.60
C ILE A 49 9.38 2.41 17.30
N GLY A 50 9.73 3.69 17.30
CA GLY A 50 10.24 4.39 16.13
C GLY A 50 11.50 3.74 15.54
N ARG A 51 12.46 3.36 16.38
CA ARG A 51 13.66 2.62 15.92
C ARG A 51 13.29 1.26 15.33
N ALA A 52 12.37 0.53 15.94
CA ALA A 52 11.90 -0.76 15.41
C ALA A 52 11.16 -0.60 14.08
N VAL A 53 10.35 0.45 13.93
CA VAL A 53 9.66 0.77 12.67
C VAL A 53 10.67 1.06 11.57
N VAL A 54 11.67 1.92 11.82
CA VAL A 54 12.72 2.21 10.83
C VAL A 54 13.52 0.97 10.48
N SER A 55 13.87 0.15 11.45
CA SER A 55 14.59 -1.10 11.23
C SER A 55 13.79 -2.08 10.37
N GLY A 56 12.52 -2.31 10.71
CA GLY A 56 11.63 -3.18 9.94
C GLY A 56 11.40 -2.67 8.52
N CYS A 57 11.22 -1.39 8.38
CA CYS A 57 11.09 -0.70 7.12
C CYS A 57 12.33 -0.92 6.23
N SER A 58 13.53 -0.76 6.78
CA SER A 58 14.78 -0.98 6.06
C SER A 58 15.00 -2.45 5.69
N HIS A 59 14.62 -3.39 6.56
CA HIS A 59 14.68 -4.82 6.25
C HIS A 59 13.74 -5.22 5.11
N ALA A 60 12.63 -4.51 4.94
CA ALA A 60 11.73 -4.68 3.80
C ALA A 60 12.20 -3.92 2.54
N GLU A 61 13.42 -3.39 2.57
CA GLU A 61 14.08 -2.68 1.45
C GLU A 61 13.48 -1.31 1.10
N TRP A 62 12.72 -0.74 2.03
CA TRP A 62 12.27 0.64 1.91
C TRP A 62 13.34 1.61 2.44
N VAL A 63 13.39 2.81 1.88
CA VAL A 63 14.18 3.93 2.42
C VAL A 63 13.32 4.67 3.43
N CYS A 64 13.71 4.64 4.69
CA CYS A 64 12.86 5.05 5.80
C CYS A 64 13.57 6.08 6.67
N GLY A 65 12.83 7.10 7.08
CA GLY A 65 13.33 8.16 7.95
C GLY A 65 12.25 8.67 8.89
N VAL A 66 12.64 8.98 10.11
CA VAL A 66 11.76 9.61 11.08
C VAL A 66 11.45 11.04 10.62
N LYS A 67 10.17 11.34 10.46
CA LYS A 67 9.70 12.68 10.10
C LYS A 67 9.48 13.53 11.36
N LYS A 68 8.87 12.95 12.36
CA LYS A 68 8.68 13.46 13.71
C LYS A 68 8.35 12.29 14.64
N PRO A 69 8.34 12.46 15.98
CA PRO A 69 7.90 11.40 16.89
C PRO A 69 6.54 10.83 16.49
N GLY A 70 6.46 9.51 16.27
CA GLY A 70 5.24 8.84 15.84
C GLY A 70 5.01 8.82 14.32
N GLU A 71 5.94 9.35 13.51
CA GLU A 71 5.82 9.30 12.05
C GLU A 71 7.14 8.92 11.37
N VAL A 72 7.07 7.91 10.50
CA VAL A 72 8.15 7.49 9.62
C VAL A 72 7.68 7.58 8.17
N ARG A 73 8.45 8.29 7.35
CA ARG A 73 8.27 8.30 5.91
C ARG A 73 9.02 7.12 5.31
N ALA A 74 8.37 6.38 4.43
CA ALA A 74 8.93 5.22 3.76
C ALA A 74 8.77 5.32 2.25
N ILE A 75 9.84 5.10 1.51
CA ILE A 75 9.85 5.11 0.05
C ILE A 75 10.48 3.82 -0.45
N LEU A 76 9.79 3.16 -1.38
CA LEU A 76 10.28 1.96 -2.06
C LEU A 76 10.51 2.24 -3.54
N TYR A 77 11.66 1.81 -4.04
CA TYR A 77 11.96 1.80 -5.47
C TYR A 77 12.12 0.36 -5.96
N VAL A 78 11.31 -0.02 -6.94
CA VAL A 78 11.37 -1.34 -7.59
C VAL A 78 11.40 -1.12 -9.10
N GLY A 79 12.58 -1.27 -9.71
CA GLY A 79 12.77 -0.91 -11.12
C GLY A 79 12.40 0.56 -11.36
N ARG A 80 11.45 0.81 -12.23
CA ARG A 80 10.91 2.16 -12.51
C ARG A 80 9.74 2.57 -11.61
N HIS A 81 9.31 1.67 -10.73
CA HIS A 81 8.19 1.94 -9.82
C HIS A 81 8.68 2.65 -8.55
N MET A 82 7.88 3.56 -8.07
CA MET A 82 8.09 4.21 -6.78
C MET A 82 6.80 4.17 -5.98
N ALA A 83 6.92 3.84 -4.71
CA ALA A 83 5.85 3.90 -3.73
C ALA A 83 6.31 4.69 -2.51
N GLU A 84 5.45 5.55 -2.01
CA GLU A 84 5.68 6.31 -0.78
C GLU A 84 4.49 6.16 0.15
N CYS A 85 4.78 5.84 1.39
CA CYS A 85 3.79 5.79 2.45
C CYS A 85 4.28 6.49 3.72
N LEU A 86 3.33 6.82 4.58
CA LEU A 86 3.57 7.35 5.91
C LEU A 86 3.16 6.29 6.93
N ILE A 87 4.08 5.94 7.81
CA ILE A 87 3.83 5.04 8.93
C ILE A 87 3.61 5.92 10.16
N GLU A 88 2.38 5.93 10.66
CA GLU A 88 2.02 6.62 11.89
C GLU A 88 1.90 5.60 13.02
N PHE A 89 2.42 5.92 14.19
CA PHE A 89 2.42 4.99 15.31
C PHE A 89 2.39 5.71 16.65
N ASP A 90 1.85 5.03 17.62
CA ASP A 90 2.02 5.30 19.05
C ASP A 90 2.62 4.05 19.73
N THR A 91 2.46 3.90 21.02
CA THR A 91 2.95 2.73 21.74
C THR A 91 1.98 1.54 21.70
N SER A 92 0.83 1.68 21.09
CA SER A 92 -0.25 0.68 21.06
C SER A 92 -0.56 0.16 19.66
N THR A 93 -0.52 1.03 18.65
CA THR A 93 -0.88 0.71 17.26
C THR A 93 0.01 1.43 16.27
N PHE A 94 0.04 0.92 15.04
CA PHE A 94 0.58 1.64 13.90
C PHE A 94 -0.31 1.53 12.67
N SER A 95 -0.17 2.49 11.77
CA SER A 95 -0.95 2.58 10.53
C SER A 95 -0.03 2.89 9.36
N VAL A 96 -0.37 2.41 8.17
CA VAL A 96 0.38 2.67 6.94
C VAL A 96 -0.54 3.36 5.95
N LYS A 97 -0.23 4.61 5.60
CA LYS A 97 -1.02 5.44 4.69
C LYS A 97 -0.29 5.69 3.39
N TYR A 98 -0.99 5.51 2.28
CA TYR A 98 -0.49 5.92 0.97
C TYR A 98 -0.23 7.43 0.93
N VAL A 99 0.91 7.82 0.35
CA VAL A 99 1.26 9.23 0.12
C VAL A 99 1.40 9.53 -1.37
N ASN A 100 2.21 8.76 -2.09
CA ASN A 100 2.52 9.01 -3.49
C ASN A 100 3.01 7.73 -4.18
N SER A 101 2.96 7.73 -5.50
CA SER A 101 3.55 6.65 -6.31
C SER A 101 3.84 7.09 -7.73
N SER A 102 4.71 6.35 -8.43
CA SER A 102 4.97 6.49 -9.86
C SER A 102 4.80 5.14 -10.54
N THR A 103 4.14 5.11 -11.70
CA THR A 103 3.95 3.92 -12.55
C THR A 103 3.16 2.78 -11.89
N LEU A 104 2.38 3.07 -10.85
CA LEU A 104 1.56 2.09 -10.13
C LEU A 104 0.05 2.22 -10.43
N LEU A 105 -0.31 2.91 -11.51
CA LEU A 105 -1.70 3.03 -11.97
C LEU A 105 -2.65 3.58 -10.88
N TYR A 106 -2.14 4.45 -10.01
CA TYR A 106 -2.94 5.03 -8.94
C TYR A 106 -4.06 5.91 -9.50
N ASP A 107 -5.29 5.63 -9.08
CA ASP A 107 -6.49 6.37 -9.42
C ASP A 107 -7.19 6.78 -8.12
N ALA A 108 -7.06 8.06 -7.79
CA ALA A 108 -7.65 8.62 -6.56
C ALA A 108 -9.17 8.61 -6.58
N ASP A 109 -9.80 8.83 -7.75
CA ASP A 109 -11.25 8.89 -7.89
C ASP A 109 -11.89 7.50 -7.66
N LYS A 110 -11.23 6.45 -8.13
CA LYS A 110 -11.67 5.06 -7.96
C LYS A 110 -11.08 4.38 -6.73
N ASN A 111 -10.16 5.05 -6.04
CA ASN A 111 -9.42 4.51 -4.89
C ASN A 111 -8.74 3.17 -5.21
N ARG A 112 -8.04 3.11 -6.34
CA ARG A 112 -7.39 1.90 -6.85
C ARG A 112 -5.92 2.15 -7.15
N ILE A 113 -5.15 1.09 -7.03
CA ILE A 113 -3.71 1.08 -7.32
C ILE A 113 -3.30 -0.30 -7.86
N HIS A 114 -2.14 -0.38 -8.50
CA HIS A 114 -1.58 -1.67 -8.89
C HIS A 114 -1.41 -2.58 -7.66
N ARG A 115 -1.85 -3.82 -7.76
CA ARG A 115 -1.85 -4.81 -6.67
C ARG A 115 -0.51 -4.98 -5.97
N ASN A 116 0.60 -4.75 -6.67
CA ASN A 116 1.94 -4.86 -6.09
C ASN A 116 2.15 -3.88 -4.93
N TYR A 117 1.55 -2.69 -4.99
CA TYR A 117 1.62 -1.75 -3.86
C TYR A 117 1.08 -2.39 -2.58
N ASN A 118 -0.10 -3.00 -2.63
CA ASN A 118 -0.70 -3.64 -1.45
C ASN A 118 0.15 -4.82 -0.96
N LEU A 119 0.77 -5.59 -1.88
CA LEU A 119 1.70 -6.66 -1.52
C LEU A 119 2.94 -6.11 -0.81
N TRP A 120 3.54 -5.04 -1.32
CA TRP A 120 4.71 -4.41 -0.70
C TRP A 120 4.39 -3.83 0.68
N VAL A 121 3.21 -3.25 0.86
CA VAL A 121 2.74 -2.78 2.17
C VAL A 121 2.53 -3.94 3.14
N THR A 122 2.00 -5.06 2.67
CA THR A 122 1.86 -6.27 3.50
C THR A 122 3.22 -6.79 3.97
N GLU A 123 4.23 -6.84 3.09
CA GLU A 123 5.60 -7.20 3.44
C GLU A 123 6.23 -6.22 4.43
N LEU A 124 6.01 -4.93 4.22
CA LEU A 124 6.45 -3.88 5.13
C LEU A 124 5.89 -4.08 6.54
N ILE A 125 4.59 -4.31 6.66
CA ILE A 125 3.91 -4.56 7.94
C ILE A 125 4.47 -5.80 8.63
N ARG A 126 4.68 -6.89 7.88
CA ARG A 126 5.28 -8.11 8.41
C ARG A 126 6.66 -7.85 8.99
N SER A 127 7.49 -7.13 8.26
CA SER A 127 8.85 -6.78 8.69
C SER A 127 8.84 -5.90 9.94
N ILE A 128 7.97 -4.91 10.00
CA ILE A 128 7.80 -4.04 11.18
C ILE A 128 7.35 -4.85 12.39
N ASN A 129 6.39 -5.75 12.23
CA ASN A 129 5.93 -6.62 13.32
C ASN A 129 7.08 -7.49 13.89
N VAL A 130 7.95 -8.02 13.02
CA VAL A 130 9.11 -8.79 13.45
C VAL A 130 10.07 -7.93 14.28
N THR A 131 10.39 -6.73 13.82
CA THR A 131 11.33 -5.85 14.54
C THR A 131 10.75 -5.31 15.85
N ILE A 132 9.46 -5.02 15.90
CA ILE A 132 8.79 -4.61 17.14
C ILE A 132 8.81 -5.77 18.15
N SER A 133 8.51 -6.99 17.70
CA SER A 133 8.55 -8.18 18.57
C SER A 133 9.95 -8.48 19.10
N ALA A 134 10.98 -8.01 18.44
CA ALA A 134 12.37 -8.16 18.86
C ALA A 134 12.83 -7.04 19.81
N ILE A 135 11.96 -6.05 20.13
CA ILE A 135 12.24 -5.11 21.23
C ILE A 135 12.25 -5.96 22.49
N SER A 136 13.43 -6.27 22.96
CA SER A 136 13.60 -7.08 24.13
C SER A 136 14.26 -6.30 25.24
N GLU A 137 13.94 -6.66 26.33
CA GLU A 137 14.59 -6.82 27.64
C GLU A 137 15.63 -5.77 28.01
#